data_6dccc545dfad5b195e5f2d450fc18286
#
_entry.id   6dccc545dfad5b195e5f2d450fc18286
#
_cell.length_a   1.000
_cell.length_b   1.000
_cell.length_c   1.000
_cell.angle_alpha   90.00
_cell.angle_beta   90.00
_cell.angle_gamma   90.00
#
_symmetry.space_group_name_H-M   'P 1'
#
loop_
_entity.id
_entity.type
_entity.pdbx_description
1 polymer ?
#
loop_
_entity_poly.entity_id
_entity_poly.type
_entity_poly.pdbx_seq_one_letter_code
_entity_poly.pdbx_strand_id
1 'polypeptide(L)'
;MQNLVVVNDPKDWSFSQDGVEVVSARKYLTHPSYTTLEKVRVLNLCRSLGYQKIGYYVSLLADARGHKPMPSIETIQNLKDRAIAAIAGSDLQDLIDESLSKVHSNEFVLSVYFGRNMAQRHERLAKALFRMFPSPFLQATFGKNEKSGRWRLDTLKPMAVDDIPRGHEQFAQEAATDFLRRGYVRPQKREQRPYDLAILVDPKLPEPPSNKKALQKFAKAGEDVGFNVEFIEQQDYSRIGEFDALFIRETTSVNHYTFRFACRAEALGLVVMDDPTSILRCSNKVFLAEMAEQQDILVPNTMIVHRGNVDDLVSRLGLPCVLKQPDSSFSAGVCKVATQQELSVQVEAMLEKSDLVIAQGFVPTE
;
A
#
# COMPACT_ATOMS: atom_id res chain seq x y z
N MET A 1 -5.24 9.22 -23.62
CA MET A 1 -4.00 8.42 -23.39
C MET A 1 -3.97 7.36 -24.47
N GLN A 2 -2.88 7.28 -25.25
CA GLN A 2 -2.70 6.25 -26.29
C GLN A 2 -2.22 4.96 -25.64
N ASN A 3 -2.71 3.81 -26.10
CA ASN A 3 -2.24 2.50 -25.62
C ASN A 3 -1.31 1.88 -26.66
N LEU A 4 -0.09 1.53 -26.24
CA LEU A 4 0.86 0.75 -27.01
C LEU A 4 1.00 -0.63 -26.39
N VAL A 5 0.85 -1.66 -27.20
CA VAL A 5 1.20 -3.05 -26.82
C VAL A 5 2.55 -3.36 -27.45
N VAL A 6 3.55 -3.58 -26.59
CA VAL A 6 4.93 -3.85 -27.03
C VAL A 6 5.23 -5.34 -26.83
N VAL A 7 5.53 -6.01 -27.92
CA VAL A 7 5.80 -7.46 -28.02
C VAL A 7 7.14 -7.72 -28.68
N ASN A 8 7.70 -8.94 -28.57
CA ASN A 8 8.91 -9.27 -29.33
C ASN A 8 8.65 -9.28 -30.85
N ASP A 9 7.60 -9.96 -31.29
CA ASP A 9 7.11 -9.95 -32.66
C ASP A 9 5.62 -9.56 -32.65
N PRO A 10 5.15 -8.65 -33.52
CA PRO A 10 3.73 -8.31 -33.62
C PRO A 10 2.79 -9.53 -33.82
N LYS A 11 3.30 -10.64 -34.34
CA LYS A 11 2.56 -11.89 -34.48
C LYS A 11 2.27 -12.58 -33.14
N ASP A 12 3.05 -12.29 -32.09
CA ASP A 12 2.83 -12.83 -30.76
C ASP A 12 1.51 -12.30 -30.14
N TRP A 13 0.95 -11.21 -30.71
CA TRP A 13 -0.27 -10.60 -30.25
C TRP A 13 -1.26 -10.42 -31.41
N SER A 14 -2.22 -11.32 -31.50
CA SER A 14 -3.19 -11.38 -32.60
C SER A 14 -4.41 -10.46 -32.45
N PHE A 15 -4.37 -9.51 -31.48
CA PHE A 15 -5.51 -8.65 -31.19
C PHE A 15 -5.48 -7.37 -32.01
N SER A 16 -6.56 -7.15 -32.72
CA SER A 16 -6.88 -5.85 -33.29
C SER A 16 -7.95 -5.17 -32.43
N GLN A 17 -7.63 -4.02 -31.86
CA GLN A 17 -8.57 -3.18 -31.14
C GLN A 17 -8.36 -1.73 -31.56
N ASP A 18 -9.47 -1.01 -31.80
CA ASP A 18 -9.42 0.40 -32.17
C ASP A 18 -8.72 1.23 -31.07
N GLY A 19 -7.75 2.07 -31.46
CA GLY A 19 -6.99 2.92 -30.56
C GLY A 19 -5.84 2.23 -29.81
N VAL A 20 -5.50 0.99 -30.17
CA VAL A 20 -4.35 0.25 -29.66
C VAL A 20 -3.38 -0.04 -30.78
N GLU A 21 -2.15 0.44 -30.65
CA GLU A 21 -1.05 0.12 -31.57
C GLU A 21 -0.24 -1.04 -31.02
N VAL A 22 -0.05 -2.09 -31.84
CA VAL A 22 0.84 -3.20 -31.52
C VAL A 22 2.17 -2.97 -32.23
N VAL A 23 3.26 -2.96 -31.47
CA VAL A 23 4.58 -2.62 -31.99
C VAL A 23 5.63 -3.62 -31.50
N SER A 24 6.61 -3.93 -32.35
CA SER A 24 7.74 -4.74 -31.92
C SER A 24 8.63 -3.96 -30.93
N ALA A 25 9.17 -4.65 -29.93
CA ALA A 25 10.06 -4.05 -28.95
C ALA A 25 11.24 -3.34 -29.60
N ARG A 26 11.84 -3.92 -30.65
CA ARG A 26 12.94 -3.29 -31.38
C ARG A 26 12.52 -1.94 -31.98
N LYS A 27 11.37 -1.90 -32.66
CA LYS A 27 10.84 -0.66 -33.25
C LYS A 27 10.55 0.38 -32.17
N TYR A 28 9.88 -0.02 -31.08
CA TYR A 28 9.60 0.86 -29.95
C TYR A 28 10.89 1.46 -29.37
N LEU A 29 11.94 0.66 -29.19
CA LEU A 29 13.19 1.10 -28.57
C LEU A 29 14.01 2.03 -29.47
N THR A 30 14.01 1.82 -30.79
CA THR A 30 14.97 2.45 -31.71
C THR A 30 14.37 3.50 -32.64
N HIS A 31 13.05 3.49 -32.87
CA HIS A 31 12.47 4.43 -33.82
C HIS A 31 12.13 5.78 -33.16
N PRO A 32 12.57 6.93 -33.76
CA PRO A 32 12.41 8.26 -33.15
C PRO A 32 10.97 8.66 -32.85
N SER A 33 9.98 8.18 -33.63
CA SER A 33 8.57 8.55 -33.44
C SER A 33 8.03 8.22 -32.05
N TYR A 34 8.60 7.21 -31.35
CA TYR A 34 8.14 6.84 -30.02
C TYR A 34 8.80 7.68 -28.90
N THR A 35 9.82 8.48 -29.21
CA THR A 35 10.45 9.36 -28.19
C THR A 35 9.69 10.66 -27.98
N THR A 36 8.85 11.05 -28.93
CA THR A 36 8.11 12.33 -28.91
C THR A 36 6.63 12.14 -28.56
N LEU A 37 6.20 10.91 -28.34
CA LEU A 37 4.82 10.64 -27.96
C LEU A 37 4.56 11.08 -26.51
N GLU A 38 3.42 11.69 -26.29
CA GLU A 38 2.99 12.12 -24.96
C GLU A 38 1.75 11.32 -24.50
N LYS A 39 1.62 11.16 -23.19
CA LYS A 39 0.46 10.51 -22.54
C LYS A 39 0.22 9.09 -23.06
N VAL A 40 1.28 8.30 -23.16
CA VAL A 40 1.26 6.91 -23.63
C VAL A 40 1.28 5.93 -22.46
N ARG A 41 0.42 4.92 -22.53
CA ARG A 41 0.53 3.70 -21.72
C ARG A 41 1.19 2.60 -22.53
N VAL A 42 2.22 1.98 -21.97
CA VAL A 42 2.96 0.89 -22.61
C VAL A 42 2.64 -0.42 -21.91
N LEU A 43 1.90 -1.30 -22.56
CA LEU A 43 1.71 -2.69 -22.10
C LEU A 43 2.89 -3.51 -22.64
N ASN A 44 3.80 -3.85 -21.74
CA ASN A 44 5.00 -4.60 -22.07
C ASN A 44 4.73 -6.11 -21.97
N LEU A 45 4.48 -6.74 -23.08
CA LEU A 45 4.23 -8.16 -23.24
C LEU A 45 5.42 -8.92 -23.83
N CYS A 46 6.63 -8.37 -23.66
CA CYS A 46 7.84 -9.04 -24.11
C CYS A 46 8.05 -10.38 -23.40
N ARG A 47 8.63 -11.36 -24.11
CA ARG A 47 8.87 -12.71 -23.64
C ARG A 47 9.79 -12.79 -22.42
N SER A 48 10.68 -11.82 -22.24
CA SER A 48 11.58 -11.76 -21.09
C SER A 48 11.71 -10.36 -20.52
N LEU A 49 11.38 -10.21 -19.22
CA LEU A 49 11.56 -9.01 -18.43
C LEU A 49 12.83 -9.07 -17.55
N GLY A 50 13.73 -10.03 -17.83
CA GLY A 50 14.99 -10.18 -17.11
C GLY A 50 15.88 -8.93 -17.24
N TYR A 51 16.75 -8.71 -16.26
CA TYR A 51 17.72 -7.60 -16.29
C TYR A 51 18.54 -7.62 -17.60
N GLN A 52 18.66 -6.48 -18.27
CA GLN A 52 19.31 -6.33 -19.58
C GLN A 52 18.68 -7.13 -20.74
N LYS A 53 17.48 -7.67 -20.58
CA LYS A 53 16.71 -8.24 -21.69
C LYS A 53 15.82 -7.16 -22.34
N ILE A 54 15.36 -7.47 -23.56
CA ILE A 54 14.64 -6.49 -24.38
C ILE A 54 13.41 -5.90 -23.66
N GLY A 55 12.64 -6.73 -22.96
CA GLY A 55 11.47 -6.26 -22.21
C GLY A 55 11.83 -5.39 -21.01
N TYR A 56 12.96 -5.63 -20.34
CA TYR A 56 13.48 -4.73 -19.33
C TYR A 56 13.72 -3.32 -19.92
N TYR A 57 14.39 -3.26 -21.07
CA TYR A 57 14.65 -1.96 -21.72
C TYR A 57 13.36 -1.29 -22.22
N VAL A 58 12.35 -2.04 -22.62
CA VAL A 58 11.05 -1.47 -22.98
C VAL A 58 10.44 -0.70 -21.81
N SER A 59 10.39 -1.29 -20.61
CA SER A 59 9.87 -0.59 -19.43
C SER A 59 10.78 0.57 -19.00
N LEU A 60 12.11 0.39 -19.05
CA LEU A 60 13.07 1.43 -18.68
C LEU A 60 12.96 2.67 -19.59
N LEU A 61 12.93 2.47 -20.91
CA LEU A 61 12.84 3.59 -21.84
C LEU A 61 11.43 4.18 -21.91
N ALA A 62 10.38 3.39 -21.59
CA ALA A 62 9.06 3.94 -21.43
C ALA A 62 9.02 4.97 -20.29
N ASP A 63 9.58 4.63 -19.15
CA ASP A 63 9.70 5.54 -18.00
C ASP A 63 10.52 6.79 -18.36
N ALA A 64 11.71 6.63 -18.96
CA ALA A 64 12.55 7.72 -19.39
C ALA A 64 11.88 8.66 -20.42
N ARG A 65 10.89 8.18 -21.16
CA ARG A 65 10.08 8.96 -22.13
C ARG A 65 8.84 9.60 -21.52
N GLY A 66 8.60 9.43 -20.20
CA GLY A 66 7.37 9.88 -19.55
C GLY A 66 6.14 9.07 -19.92
N HIS A 67 6.32 7.89 -20.52
CA HIS A 67 5.25 6.92 -20.74
C HIS A 67 4.95 6.15 -19.45
N LYS A 68 3.77 5.54 -19.35
CA LYS A 68 3.39 4.69 -18.21
C LYS A 68 3.55 3.21 -18.57
N PRO A 69 4.69 2.56 -18.24
CA PRO A 69 4.90 1.14 -18.53
C PRO A 69 4.13 0.25 -17.55
N MET A 70 3.64 -0.87 -18.04
CA MET A 70 3.11 -1.98 -17.25
C MET A 70 3.70 -3.30 -17.78
N PRO A 71 4.52 -4.00 -16.96
CA PRO A 71 4.99 -3.60 -15.64
C PRO A 71 6.02 -2.48 -15.68
N SER A 72 6.10 -1.70 -14.58
CA SER A 72 7.18 -0.76 -14.34
C SER A 72 8.49 -1.50 -13.99
N ILE A 73 9.63 -0.78 -14.01
CA ILE A 73 10.91 -1.36 -13.55
C ILE A 73 10.83 -1.77 -12.08
N GLU A 74 10.20 -0.96 -11.24
CA GLU A 74 9.98 -1.29 -9.83
C GLU A 74 9.20 -2.60 -9.69
N THR A 75 8.07 -2.74 -10.41
CA THR A 75 7.27 -3.98 -10.40
C THR A 75 8.10 -5.19 -10.86
N ILE A 76 8.92 -5.02 -11.91
CA ILE A 76 9.80 -6.09 -12.40
C ILE A 76 10.82 -6.52 -11.33
N GLN A 77 11.39 -5.59 -10.56
CA GLN A 77 12.34 -5.90 -9.50
C GLN A 77 11.64 -6.53 -8.28
N ASN A 78 10.51 -5.96 -7.86
CA ASN A 78 9.72 -6.46 -6.73
C ASN A 78 9.25 -7.91 -6.96
N LEU A 79 8.88 -8.26 -8.20
CA LEU A 79 8.49 -9.62 -8.56
C LEU A 79 9.64 -10.65 -8.49
N LYS A 80 10.90 -10.22 -8.46
CA LYS A 80 12.09 -11.09 -8.30
C LYS A 80 12.47 -11.27 -6.83
N ASP A 81 12.04 -10.36 -5.95
CA ASP A 81 12.41 -10.37 -4.55
C ASP A 81 11.46 -11.29 -3.75
N ARG A 82 12.03 -12.39 -3.22
CA ARG A 82 11.28 -13.34 -2.39
C ARG A 82 10.77 -12.72 -1.08
N ALA A 83 11.49 -11.75 -0.54
CA ALA A 83 11.06 -11.08 0.68
C ALA A 83 9.80 -10.24 0.43
N ILE A 84 9.73 -9.56 -0.71
CA ILE A 84 8.55 -8.80 -1.11
C ILE A 84 7.36 -9.73 -1.39
N ALA A 85 7.59 -10.87 -2.05
CA ALA A 85 6.54 -11.87 -2.25
C ALA A 85 6.02 -12.44 -0.92
N ALA A 86 6.90 -12.66 0.06
CA ALA A 86 6.52 -13.13 1.39
C ALA A 86 5.70 -12.09 2.17
N ILE A 87 6.08 -10.81 2.10
CA ILE A 87 5.32 -9.69 2.71
C ILE A 87 3.93 -9.60 2.07
N ALA A 88 3.86 -9.62 0.74
CA ALA A 88 2.59 -9.62 0.01
C ALA A 88 1.71 -10.82 0.38
N GLY A 89 2.31 -12.00 0.53
CA GLY A 89 1.62 -13.20 0.99
C GLY A 89 1.04 -13.03 2.38
N SER A 90 1.78 -12.41 3.30
CA SER A 90 1.29 -12.09 4.66
C SER A 90 0.14 -11.08 4.64
N ASP A 91 0.25 -10.03 3.85
CA ASP A 91 -0.77 -8.99 3.73
C ASP A 91 -2.08 -9.52 3.08
N LEU A 92 -1.98 -10.56 2.26
CA LEU A 92 -3.10 -11.21 1.58
C LEU A 92 -3.54 -12.55 2.23
N GLN A 93 -3.04 -12.90 3.41
CA GLN A 93 -3.21 -14.23 4.00
C GLN A 93 -4.70 -14.64 4.09
N ASP A 94 -5.57 -13.76 4.56
CA ASP A 94 -7.00 -14.06 4.70
C ASP A 94 -7.66 -14.31 3.32
N LEU A 95 -7.27 -13.54 2.32
CA LEU A 95 -7.74 -13.71 0.94
C LEU A 95 -7.23 -15.01 0.31
N ILE A 96 -6.00 -15.40 0.60
CA ILE A 96 -5.39 -16.65 0.15
C ILE A 96 -6.15 -17.83 0.77
N ASP A 97 -6.34 -17.81 2.09
CA ASP A 97 -7.05 -18.86 2.82
C ASP A 97 -8.51 -18.97 2.37
N GLU A 98 -9.23 -17.85 2.17
CA GLU A 98 -10.59 -17.83 1.61
C GLU A 98 -10.63 -18.44 0.20
N SER A 99 -9.75 -17.95 -0.68
CA SER A 99 -9.72 -18.32 -2.10
C SER A 99 -9.36 -19.78 -2.31
N LEU A 100 -8.41 -20.31 -1.51
CA LEU A 100 -7.87 -21.68 -1.67
C LEU A 100 -8.50 -22.69 -0.71
N SER A 101 -9.51 -22.32 0.08
CA SER A 101 -10.18 -23.18 1.08
C SER A 101 -10.70 -24.51 0.51
N LYS A 102 -11.11 -24.55 -0.76
CA LYS A 102 -11.66 -25.72 -1.44
C LYS A 102 -10.64 -26.44 -2.34
N VAL A 103 -9.36 -26.08 -2.26
CA VAL A 103 -8.29 -26.72 -3.01
C VAL A 103 -7.74 -27.88 -2.19
N HIS A 104 -7.74 -29.08 -2.77
CA HIS A 104 -7.34 -30.32 -2.09
C HIS A 104 -5.84 -30.68 -2.31
N SER A 105 -5.20 -30.10 -3.32
CA SER A 105 -3.76 -30.30 -3.57
C SER A 105 -2.91 -29.54 -2.53
N ASN A 106 -1.64 -29.92 -2.42
CA ASN A 106 -0.67 -29.20 -1.58
C ASN A 106 0.00 -28.03 -2.31
N GLU A 107 -0.19 -27.95 -3.61
CA GLU A 107 0.29 -26.86 -4.46
C GLU A 107 -0.84 -26.33 -5.34
N PHE A 108 -0.83 -25.03 -5.60
CA PHE A 108 -1.80 -24.38 -6.48
C PHE A 108 -1.13 -23.26 -7.28
N VAL A 109 -1.42 -23.22 -8.58
CA VAL A 109 -0.93 -22.17 -9.49
C VAL A 109 -2.10 -21.32 -9.96
N LEU A 110 -2.02 -20.04 -9.70
CA LEU A 110 -3.00 -19.04 -10.12
C LEU A 110 -2.43 -18.19 -11.25
N SER A 111 -3.07 -18.24 -12.42
CA SER A 111 -2.76 -17.33 -13.53
C SER A 111 -3.67 -16.10 -13.45
N VAL A 112 -3.07 -14.92 -13.50
CA VAL A 112 -3.78 -13.62 -13.44
C VAL A 112 -3.60 -12.88 -14.75
N TYR A 113 -4.72 -12.45 -15.35
CA TYR A 113 -4.77 -11.73 -16.62
C TYR A 113 -5.41 -10.37 -16.39
N PHE A 114 -4.60 -9.29 -16.33
CA PHE A 114 -5.06 -7.94 -16.01
C PHE A 114 -5.96 -7.87 -14.76
N GLY A 115 -5.57 -8.61 -13.72
CA GLY A 115 -6.31 -8.68 -12.45
C GLY A 115 -7.52 -9.61 -12.46
N ARG A 116 -7.74 -10.40 -13.53
CA ARG A 116 -8.82 -11.38 -13.66
C ARG A 116 -8.29 -12.80 -13.61
N ASN A 117 -9.14 -13.74 -13.21
CA ASN A 117 -8.87 -15.18 -13.29
C ASN A 117 -10.07 -15.90 -13.91
N MET A 118 -9.84 -17.01 -14.59
CA MET A 118 -10.91 -17.82 -15.22
C MET A 118 -11.95 -18.33 -14.21
N ALA A 119 -11.50 -18.72 -13.01
CA ALA A 119 -12.39 -19.16 -11.96
C ALA A 119 -12.81 -17.99 -11.07
N GLN A 120 -14.10 -17.65 -11.10
CA GLN A 120 -14.68 -16.52 -10.38
C GLN A 120 -14.34 -16.49 -8.87
N ARG A 121 -14.19 -17.66 -8.24
CA ARG A 121 -13.82 -17.78 -6.82
C ARG A 121 -12.45 -17.18 -6.49
N HIS A 122 -11.52 -17.10 -7.47
CA HIS A 122 -10.18 -16.54 -7.31
C HIS A 122 -10.07 -15.09 -7.77
N GLU A 123 -11.16 -14.49 -8.24
CA GLU A 123 -11.19 -13.14 -8.82
C GLU A 123 -10.71 -12.07 -7.83
N ARG A 124 -11.10 -12.17 -6.54
CA ARG A 124 -10.68 -11.22 -5.50
C ARG A 124 -9.18 -11.28 -5.25
N LEU A 125 -8.63 -12.48 -5.16
CA LEU A 125 -7.20 -12.71 -4.99
C LEU A 125 -6.42 -12.25 -6.23
N ALA A 126 -6.90 -12.56 -7.43
CA ALA A 126 -6.29 -12.10 -8.68
C ALA A 126 -6.23 -10.58 -8.79
N LYS A 127 -7.31 -9.87 -8.42
CA LYS A 127 -7.34 -8.41 -8.36
C LYS A 127 -6.36 -7.84 -7.34
N ALA A 128 -6.29 -8.44 -6.15
CA ALA A 128 -5.37 -7.99 -5.11
C ALA A 128 -3.90 -8.15 -5.53
N LEU A 129 -3.54 -9.30 -6.10
CA LEU A 129 -2.19 -9.53 -6.63
C LEU A 129 -1.84 -8.55 -7.77
N PHE A 130 -2.77 -8.30 -8.68
CA PHE A 130 -2.57 -7.35 -9.78
C PHE A 130 -2.42 -5.90 -9.29
N ARG A 131 -3.17 -5.51 -8.26
CA ARG A 131 -3.04 -4.18 -7.64
C ARG A 131 -1.68 -4.00 -6.96
N MET A 132 -1.19 -5.04 -6.28
CA MET A 132 0.12 -5.00 -5.62
C MET A 132 1.28 -5.04 -6.62
N PHE A 133 1.11 -5.76 -7.74
CA PHE A 133 2.13 -5.97 -8.76
C PHE A 133 1.53 -5.77 -10.15
N PRO A 134 1.35 -4.51 -10.60
CA PRO A 134 0.74 -4.23 -11.88
C PRO A 134 1.56 -4.82 -13.04
N SER A 135 1.14 -5.97 -13.55
CA SER A 135 1.71 -6.64 -14.72
C SER A 135 0.58 -7.24 -15.54
N PRO A 136 0.60 -7.15 -16.87
CA PRO A 136 -0.45 -7.68 -17.73
C PRO A 136 -0.81 -9.12 -17.39
N PHE A 137 0.20 -9.96 -17.25
CA PHE A 137 0.05 -11.36 -16.88
C PHE A 137 0.95 -11.70 -15.71
N LEU A 138 0.39 -12.41 -14.70
CA LEU A 138 1.10 -12.88 -13.53
C LEU A 138 0.80 -14.36 -13.29
N GLN A 139 1.78 -15.05 -12.75
CA GLN A 139 1.63 -16.40 -12.22
C GLN A 139 2.04 -16.41 -10.75
N ALA A 140 1.11 -16.78 -9.90
CA ALA A 140 1.33 -16.97 -8.47
C ALA A 140 1.32 -18.46 -8.14
N THR A 141 2.33 -18.94 -7.44
CA THR A 141 2.38 -20.32 -6.94
C THR A 141 2.20 -20.31 -5.44
N PHE A 142 1.30 -21.14 -4.96
CA PHE A 142 0.99 -21.31 -3.55
C PHE A 142 1.33 -22.73 -3.11
N GLY A 143 1.98 -22.85 -1.96
CA GLY A 143 2.25 -24.09 -1.27
C GLY A 143 1.51 -24.17 0.06
N LYS A 144 1.05 -25.37 0.44
CA LYS A 144 0.42 -25.61 1.71
C LYS A 144 1.45 -26.02 2.76
N ASN A 145 1.48 -25.32 3.87
CA ASN A 145 2.38 -25.69 4.97
C ASN A 145 1.88 -26.96 5.64
N GLU A 146 2.69 -28.02 5.62
CA GLU A 146 2.32 -29.34 6.15
C GLU A 146 1.99 -29.34 7.65
N LYS A 147 2.62 -28.44 8.44
CA LYS A 147 2.42 -28.38 9.89
C LYS A 147 1.19 -27.60 10.30
N SER A 148 0.93 -26.46 9.63
CA SER A 148 -0.18 -25.57 9.98
C SER A 148 -1.41 -25.76 9.11
N GLY A 149 -1.30 -26.44 7.97
CA GLY A 149 -2.35 -26.57 6.97
C GLY A 149 -2.68 -25.29 6.21
N ARG A 150 -1.98 -24.17 6.49
CA ARG A 150 -2.21 -22.87 5.86
C ARG A 150 -1.52 -22.77 4.51
N TRP A 151 -2.15 -22.05 3.61
CA TRP A 151 -1.58 -21.70 2.32
C TRP A 151 -0.56 -20.57 2.46
N ARG A 152 0.49 -20.61 1.64
CA ARG A 152 1.51 -19.57 1.57
C ARG A 152 1.78 -19.24 0.09
N LEU A 153 1.99 -17.97 -0.21
CA LEU A 153 2.51 -17.54 -1.51
C LEU A 153 4.01 -17.87 -1.58
N ASP A 154 4.37 -18.80 -2.45
CA ASP A 154 5.76 -19.23 -2.62
C ASP A 154 6.49 -18.42 -3.69
N THR A 155 5.84 -18.20 -4.85
CA THR A 155 6.42 -17.39 -5.93
C THR A 155 5.35 -16.55 -6.61
N LEU A 156 5.76 -15.37 -7.04
CA LEU A 156 4.99 -14.51 -7.91
C LEU A 156 5.91 -14.03 -9.03
N LYS A 157 5.51 -14.25 -10.28
CA LYS A 157 6.34 -13.88 -11.45
C LYS A 157 5.48 -13.34 -12.58
N PRO A 158 6.02 -12.43 -13.41
CA PRO A 158 5.37 -12.07 -14.65
C PRO A 158 5.37 -13.26 -15.59
N MET A 159 4.33 -13.36 -16.40
CA MET A 159 4.15 -14.43 -17.40
C MET A 159 4.23 -13.80 -18.78
N ALA A 160 4.96 -14.43 -19.69
CA ALA A 160 5.00 -14.01 -21.09
C ALA A 160 3.74 -14.49 -21.82
N VAL A 161 3.49 -13.93 -23.01
CA VAL A 161 2.34 -14.36 -23.85
C VAL A 161 2.46 -15.85 -24.20
N ASP A 162 3.68 -16.29 -24.51
CA ASP A 162 3.96 -17.69 -24.87
C ASP A 162 3.78 -18.67 -23.69
N ASP A 163 3.76 -18.18 -22.46
CA ASP A 163 3.58 -18.96 -21.24
C ASP A 163 2.10 -19.12 -20.85
N ILE A 164 1.17 -18.51 -21.59
CA ILE A 164 -0.26 -18.64 -21.33
C ILE A 164 -0.68 -20.09 -21.54
N PRO A 165 -1.28 -20.75 -20.54
CA PRO A 165 -1.73 -22.13 -20.67
C PRO A 165 -2.72 -22.31 -21.82
N ARG A 166 -2.63 -23.42 -22.53
CA ARG A 166 -3.58 -23.77 -23.60
C ARG A 166 -5.01 -23.76 -23.06
N GLY A 167 -5.91 -23.10 -23.78
CA GLY A 167 -7.29 -22.89 -23.36
C GLY A 167 -7.54 -21.64 -22.51
N HIS A 168 -6.51 -20.88 -22.11
CA HIS A 168 -6.63 -19.59 -21.43
C HIS A 168 -6.51 -18.40 -22.40
N GLU A 169 -6.11 -18.64 -23.64
CA GLU A 169 -5.79 -17.59 -24.63
C GLU A 169 -6.98 -16.67 -24.86
N GLN A 170 -8.17 -17.24 -25.07
CA GLN A 170 -9.38 -16.44 -25.29
C GLN A 170 -9.72 -15.59 -24.07
N PHE A 171 -9.63 -16.15 -22.84
CA PHE A 171 -9.89 -15.39 -21.61
C PHE A 171 -8.86 -14.30 -21.39
N ALA A 172 -7.59 -14.55 -21.65
CA ALA A 172 -6.52 -13.54 -21.57
C ALA A 172 -6.79 -12.39 -22.54
N GLN A 173 -7.30 -12.71 -23.71
CA GLN A 173 -7.75 -11.79 -24.72
C GLN A 173 -8.89 -10.90 -24.23
N GLU A 174 -9.94 -11.50 -23.75
CA GLU A 174 -11.10 -10.79 -23.21
C GLU A 174 -10.69 -9.88 -22.03
N ALA A 175 -9.82 -10.38 -21.13
CA ALA A 175 -9.29 -9.59 -20.03
C ALA A 175 -8.47 -8.38 -20.50
N ALA A 176 -7.63 -8.55 -21.52
CA ALA A 176 -6.87 -7.47 -22.13
C ALA A 176 -7.80 -6.43 -22.78
N THR A 177 -8.78 -6.89 -23.55
CA THR A 177 -9.77 -6.04 -24.20
C THR A 177 -10.57 -5.22 -23.18
N ASP A 178 -11.04 -5.86 -22.13
CA ASP A 178 -11.77 -5.19 -21.05
C ASP A 178 -10.88 -4.17 -20.33
N PHE A 179 -9.63 -4.50 -20.06
CA PHE A 179 -8.67 -3.59 -19.42
C PHE A 179 -8.40 -2.35 -20.30
N LEU A 180 -8.13 -2.57 -21.56
CA LEU A 180 -7.88 -1.50 -22.55
C LEU A 180 -9.12 -0.63 -22.77
N ARG A 181 -10.31 -1.24 -22.80
CA ARG A 181 -11.59 -0.54 -22.96
C ARG A 181 -11.93 0.31 -21.73
N ARG A 182 -11.69 -0.20 -20.50
CA ARG A 182 -11.92 0.57 -19.27
C ARG A 182 -10.95 1.75 -19.15
N GLY A 183 -9.73 1.62 -19.65
CA GLY A 183 -8.81 2.74 -19.84
C GLY A 183 -9.25 3.75 -20.89
N TYR A 184 -10.25 3.39 -21.73
CA TYR A 184 -10.88 4.23 -22.76
C TYR A 184 -12.24 4.81 -22.33
N VAL A 185 -12.63 4.70 -21.06
CA VAL A 185 -13.70 5.57 -20.55
C VAL A 185 -13.21 6.99 -20.84
N ARG A 186 -13.84 7.63 -21.85
CA ARG A 186 -13.63 9.06 -22.12
C ARG A 186 -13.55 9.75 -20.77
N PRO A 187 -12.49 10.47 -20.45
CA PRO A 187 -12.59 11.40 -19.35
C PRO A 187 -13.77 12.30 -19.72
N GLN A 188 -14.85 12.27 -18.94
CA GLN A 188 -15.62 13.50 -18.78
C GLN A 188 -14.53 14.58 -18.65
N LYS A 189 -14.69 15.71 -19.38
CA LYS A 189 -13.82 16.87 -19.31
C LYS A 189 -13.47 17.15 -17.85
N ARG A 190 -12.53 16.40 -17.29
CA ARG A 190 -11.86 16.75 -16.05
C ARG A 190 -10.97 17.92 -16.46
N GLU A 191 -11.21 19.05 -15.85
CA GLU A 191 -10.22 20.11 -15.83
C GLU A 191 -8.86 19.44 -15.65
N GLN A 192 -7.88 19.79 -16.48
CA GLN A 192 -6.53 19.19 -16.40
C GLN A 192 -5.91 19.64 -15.09
N ARG A 193 -6.13 18.87 -14.04
CA ARG A 193 -5.50 19.08 -12.76
C ARG A 193 -4.10 18.48 -12.87
N PRO A 194 -3.05 19.25 -12.55
CA PRO A 194 -1.67 18.81 -12.80
C PRO A 194 -1.19 17.72 -11.83
N TYR A 195 -1.83 17.57 -10.67
CA TYR A 195 -1.35 16.69 -9.60
C TYR A 195 -2.40 15.64 -9.19
N ASP A 196 -1.92 14.48 -8.75
CA ASP A 196 -2.73 13.37 -8.25
C ASP A 196 -2.51 13.20 -6.73
N LEU A 197 -3.61 13.25 -5.95
CA LEU A 197 -3.61 13.08 -4.48
C LEU A 197 -4.26 11.76 -4.11
N ALA A 198 -3.52 10.89 -3.44
CA ALA A 198 -4.07 9.73 -2.77
C ALA A 198 -4.54 10.09 -1.34
N ILE A 199 -5.75 9.71 -0.97
CA ILE A 199 -6.23 9.76 0.42
C ILE A 199 -6.37 8.33 0.93
N LEU A 200 -5.47 7.91 1.83
CA LEU A 200 -5.49 6.57 2.42
C LEU A 200 -6.56 6.48 3.50
N VAL A 201 -7.47 5.53 3.35
CA VAL A 201 -8.61 5.30 4.25
C VAL A 201 -8.85 3.80 4.48
N ASP A 202 -9.33 3.45 5.67
CA ASP A 202 -9.94 2.14 5.93
C ASP A 202 -11.45 2.31 6.20
N PRO A 203 -12.32 1.91 5.24
CA PRO A 203 -13.77 2.00 5.40
C PRO A 203 -14.33 1.09 6.50
N LYS A 204 -13.53 0.12 6.97
CA LYS A 204 -13.94 -0.88 7.98
C LYS A 204 -13.50 -0.49 9.40
N LEU A 205 -12.71 0.57 9.54
CA LEU A 205 -12.24 1.02 10.84
C LEU A 205 -13.43 1.46 11.71
N PRO A 206 -13.63 0.89 12.91
CA PRO A 206 -14.79 1.23 13.76
C PRO A 206 -14.82 2.72 14.15
N GLU A 207 -13.65 3.29 14.43
CA GLU A 207 -13.50 4.70 14.83
C GLU A 207 -12.47 5.39 13.92
N PRO A 208 -12.86 5.73 12.68
CA PRO A 208 -11.93 6.38 11.75
C PRO A 208 -11.66 7.83 12.18
N PRO A 209 -10.45 8.36 11.95
CA PRO A 209 -10.11 9.76 12.24
C PRO A 209 -10.97 10.76 11.46
N SER A 210 -11.63 10.31 10.42
CA SER A 210 -12.53 11.12 9.58
C SER A 210 -13.76 10.33 9.20
N ASN A 211 -14.93 10.88 9.48
CA ASN A 211 -16.17 10.31 8.95
C ASN A 211 -16.33 10.59 7.44
N LYS A 212 -17.26 9.90 6.80
CA LYS A 212 -17.50 10.01 5.35
C LYS A 212 -17.70 11.44 4.85
N LYS A 213 -18.38 12.30 5.65
CA LYS A 213 -18.62 13.70 5.30
C LYS A 213 -17.33 14.53 5.33
N ALA A 214 -16.45 14.26 6.30
CA ALA A 214 -15.13 14.89 6.37
C ALA A 214 -14.25 14.47 5.19
N LEU A 215 -14.23 13.18 4.85
CA LEU A 215 -13.49 12.65 3.69
C LEU A 215 -13.93 13.33 2.38
N GLN A 216 -15.24 13.47 2.17
CA GLN A 216 -15.77 14.19 1.00
C GLN A 216 -15.34 15.67 0.96
N LYS A 217 -15.26 16.33 2.12
CA LYS A 217 -14.77 17.72 2.20
C LYS A 217 -13.28 17.80 1.86
N PHE A 218 -12.46 16.85 2.34
CA PHE A 218 -11.04 16.79 1.97
C PHE A 218 -10.86 16.55 0.47
N ALA A 219 -11.61 15.61 -0.11
CA ALA A 219 -11.56 15.37 -1.54
C ALA A 219 -11.92 16.64 -2.34
N LYS A 220 -13.02 17.30 -1.98
CA LYS A 220 -13.42 18.56 -2.62
C LYS A 220 -12.36 19.66 -2.46
N ALA A 221 -11.81 19.85 -1.27
CA ALA A 221 -10.76 20.83 -1.04
C ALA A 221 -9.50 20.54 -1.89
N GLY A 222 -9.09 19.27 -1.99
CA GLY A 222 -8.01 18.86 -2.89
C GLY A 222 -8.33 19.17 -4.35
N GLU A 223 -9.55 18.90 -4.77
CA GLU A 223 -10.02 19.23 -6.11
C GLU A 223 -10.04 20.75 -6.39
N ASP A 224 -10.46 21.54 -5.44
CA ASP A 224 -10.52 23.01 -5.54
C ASP A 224 -9.13 23.67 -5.68
N VAL A 225 -8.08 23.01 -5.15
CA VAL A 225 -6.68 23.47 -5.28
C VAL A 225 -5.89 22.77 -6.41
N GLY A 226 -6.57 21.99 -7.26
CA GLY A 226 -5.98 21.48 -8.50
C GLY A 226 -5.46 20.04 -8.44
N PHE A 227 -5.88 19.23 -7.45
CA PHE A 227 -5.57 17.79 -7.44
C PHE A 227 -6.68 16.95 -8.09
N ASN A 228 -6.31 15.88 -8.76
CA ASN A 228 -7.19 14.74 -8.94
C ASN A 228 -7.12 13.91 -7.66
N VAL A 229 -8.25 13.71 -6.98
CA VAL A 229 -8.28 13.04 -5.69
C VAL A 229 -8.81 11.62 -5.84
N GLU A 230 -8.09 10.65 -5.30
CA GLU A 230 -8.50 9.24 -5.24
C GLU A 230 -8.41 8.73 -3.80
N PHE A 231 -9.45 8.02 -3.35
CA PHE A 231 -9.40 7.26 -2.11
C PHE A 231 -8.74 5.92 -2.37
N ILE A 232 -7.71 5.61 -1.58
CA ILE A 232 -6.99 4.34 -1.65
C ILE A 232 -7.08 3.61 -0.31
N GLU A 233 -6.91 2.29 -0.35
CA GLU A 233 -6.93 1.40 0.80
C GLU A 233 -5.60 0.64 0.93
N GLN A 234 -5.42 -0.13 1.99
CA GLN A 234 -4.20 -0.91 2.26
C GLN A 234 -3.72 -1.73 1.04
N GLN A 235 -4.64 -2.30 0.28
CA GLN A 235 -4.35 -3.12 -0.90
C GLN A 235 -3.79 -2.33 -2.09
N ASP A 236 -3.86 -1.00 -2.05
CA ASP A 236 -3.36 -0.12 -3.11
C ASP A 236 -1.90 0.33 -2.87
N TYR A 237 -1.18 -0.32 -1.94
CA TYR A 237 0.20 0.00 -1.57
C TYR A 237 1.17 0.12 -2.76
N SER A 238 1.03 -0.74 -3.77
CA SER A 238 1.87 -0.70 -4.97
C SER A 238 1.60 0.50 -5.88
N ARG A 239 0.42 1.11 -5.77
CA ARG A 239 -0.02 2.23 -6.59
C ARG A 239 0.47 3.59 -6.08
N ILE A 240 1.14 3.64 -4.94
CA ILE A 240 1.60 4.90 -4.34
C ILE A 240 2.41 5.74 -5.35
N GLY A 241 3.24 5.11 -6.17
CA GLY A 241 4.02 5.79 -7.20
C GLY A 241 3.21 6.40 -8.36
N GLU A 242 1.89 6.19 -8.41
CA GLU A 242 1.01 6.83 -9.40
C GLU A 242 0.60 8.25 -8.99
N PHE A 243 0.86 8.65 -7.75
CA PHE A 243 0.43 9.91 -7.15
C PHE A 243 1.60 10.88 -6.93
N ASP A 244 1.28 12.15 -6.71
CA ASP A 244 2.23 13.20 -6.35
C ASP A 244 2.21 13.47 -4.84
N ALA A 245 1.09 13.16 -4.18
CA ALA A 245 0.93 13.35 -2.74
C ALA A 245 0.11 12.22 -2.11
N LEU A 246 0.41 11.93 -0.83
CA LEU A 246 -0.33 10.99 0.01
C LEU A 246 -0.84 11.69 1.27
N PHE A 247 -2.15 11.63 1.49
CA PHE A 247 -2.81 12.10 2.72
C PHE A 247 -3.38 10.92 3.49
N ILE A 248 -2.81 10.62 4.65
CA ILE A 248 -3.22 9.48 5.49
C ILE A 248 -4.38 9.92 6.38
N ARG A 249 -5.55 9.28 6.21
CA ARG A 249 -6.76 9.51 7.03
C ARG A 249 -7.19 8.26 7.79
N GLU A 250 -6.18 7.57 8.30
CA GLU A 250 -6.28 6.44 9.22
C GLU A 250 -5.48 6.71 10.48
N THR A 251 -5.70 5.91 11.52
CA THR A 251 -4.86 5.96 12.72
C THR A 251 -3.45 5.52 12.37
N THR A 252 -2.47 6.38 12.65
CA THR A 252 -1.06 6.13 12.36
C THR A 252 -0.34 5.54 13.59
N SER A 253 0.50 4.54 13.34
CA SER A 253 1.40 3.95 14.32
C SER A 253 2.61 3.36 13.60
N VAL A 254 3.76 3.35 14.26
CA VAL A 254 5.00 2.79 13.69
C VAL A 254 4.86 1.30 13.37
N ASN A 255 4.07 0.58 14.16
CA ASN A 255 3.78 -0.85 13.92
C ASN A 255 2.50 -1.09 13.11
N HIS A 256 2.17 -0.17 12.19
CA HIS A 256 1.00 -0.27 11.33
C HIS A 256 1.36 -0.08 9.86
N TYR A 257 0.53 -0.60 8.94
CA TYR A 257 0.80 -0.47 7.52
C TYR A 257 0.82 0.99 7.03
N THR A 258 0.13 1.90 7.70
CA THR A 258 0.15 3.34 7.40
C THR A 258 1.55 3.93 7.46
N PHE A 259 2.39 3.47 8.40
CA PHE A 259 3.80 3.86 8.46
C PHE A 259 4.59 3.39 7.24
N ARG A 260 4.34 2.15 6.77
CA ARG A 260 4.96 1.63 5.53
C ARG A 260 4.53 2.43 4.31
N PHE A 261 3.26 2.85 4.24
CA PHE A 261 2.76 3.75 3.20
C PHE A 261 3.50 5.09 3.21
N ALA A 262 3.64 5.70 4.39
CA ALA A 262 4.37 6.97 4.54
C ALA A 262 5.83 6.84 4.10
N CYS A 263 6.55 5.81 4.57
CA CYS A 263 7.95 5.56 4.20
C CYS A 263 8.12 5.34 2.68
N ARG A 264 7.22 4.57 2.06
CA ARG A 264 7.30 4.33 0.61
C ARG A 264 7.01 5.58 -0.19
N ALA A 265 5.99 6.35 0.19
CA ALA A 265 5.64 7.59 -0.49
C ALA A 265 6.79 8.61 -0.40
N GLU A 266 7.40 8.79 0.78
CA GLU A 266 8.57 9.64 0.97
C GLU A 266 9.76 9.18 0.12
N ALA A 267 10.05 7.87 0.10
CA ALA A 267 11.13 7.30 -0.71
C ALA A 267 10.93 7.49 -2.22
N LEU A 268 9.68 7.58 -2.68
CA LEU A 268 9.31 7.89 -4.06
C LEU A 268 9.23 9.40 -4.35
N GLY A 269 9.49 10.26 -3.36
CA GLY A 269 9.50 11.70 -3.51
C GLY A 269 8.12 12.36 -3.45
N LEU A 270 7.08 11.67 -2.97
CA LEU A 270 5.76 12.24 -2.78
C LEU A 270 5.74 13.17 -1.56
N VAL A 271 4.86 14.16 -1.60
CA VAL A 271 4.49 14.92 -0.39
C VAL A 271 3.58 14.04 0.47
N VAL A 272 3.98 13.81 1.72
CA VAL A 272 3.26 12.89 2.62
C VAL A 272 2.75 13.62 3.86
N MET A 273 1.51 13.39 4.22
CA MET A 273 0.90 13.86 5.46
C MET A 273 0.08 12.70 6.09
N ASP A 274 0.43 12.20 7.27
CA ASP A 274 1.62 12.52 8.07
C ASP A 274 2.84 11.79 7.51
N ASP A 275 3.98 12.48 7.50
CA ASP A 275 5.25 11.90 7.06
C ASP A 275 5.81 10.89 8.09
N PRO A 276 6.76 10.00 7.70
CA PRO A 276 7.29 8.96 8.59
C PRO A 276 7.92 9.51 9.87
N THR A 277 8.61 10.65 9.78
CA THR A 277 9.25 11.28 10.94
C THR A 277 8.21 11.81 11.90
N SER A 278 7.15 12.44 11.41
CA SER A 278 6.02 12.90 12.20
C SER A 278 5.27 11.74 12.85
N ILE A 279 5.01 10.65 12.14
CA ILE A 279 4.40 9.44 12.71
C ILE A 279 5.27 8.90 13.85
N LEU A 280 6.57 8.72 13.62
CA LEU A 280 7.50 8.22 14.64
C LEU A 280 7.47 9.07 15.92
N ARG A 281 7.55 10.38 15.75
CA ARG A 281 7.66 11.33 16.86
C ARG A 281 6.35 11.56 17.60
N CYS A 282 5.23 11.64 16.87
CA CYS A 282 3.96 12.06 17.44
C CYS A 282 3.07 10.90 17.92
N SER A 283 3.32 9.66 17.48
CA SER A 283 2.52 8.52 17.92
C SER A 283 2.94 7.97 19.28
N ASN A 284 4.19 8.18 19.71
CA ASN A 284 4.72 7.65 20.97
C ASN A 284 4.82 8.73 22.06
N LYS A 285 4.09 8.53 23.16
CA LYS A 285 4.04 9.52 24.28
C LYS A 285 5.32 9.62 25.08
N VAL A 286 6.18 8.58 25.06
CA VAL A 286 7.51 8.64 25.71
C VAL A 286 8.39 9.61 24.94
N PHE A 287 8.41 9.49 23.60
CA PHE A 287 9.13 10.42 22.75
C PHE A 287 8.62 11.87 22.90
N LEU A 288 7.29 12.05 22.95
CA LEU A 288 6.70 13.38 23.14
C LEU A 288 7.05 13.99 24.47
N ALA A 289 7.10 13.20 25.57
CA ALA A 289 7.51 13.68 26.89
C ALA A 289 8.95 14.16 26.90
N GLU A 290 9.87 13.37 26.35
CA GLU A 290 11.28 13.72 26.21
C GLU A 290 11.49 14.98 25.37
N MET A 291 10.81 15.03 24.21
CA MET A 291 10.90 16.20 23.32
C MET A 291 10.34 17.48 23.96
N ALA A 292 9.25 17.35 24.72
CA ALA A 292 8.65 18.51 25.40
C ALA A 292 9.62 19.07 26.47
N GLU A 293 10.28 18.21 27.21
CA GLU A 293 11.30 18.58 28.18
C GLU A 293 12.51 19.26 27.52
N GLN A 294 13.04 18.65 26.44
CA GLN A 294 14.20 19.22 25.72
C GLN A 294 13.91 20.55 25.02
N GLN A 295 12.68 20.82 24.67
CA GLN A 295 12.28 22.05 23.97
C GLN A 295 11.60 23.07 24.90
N ASP A 296 11.64 22.88 26.22
CA ASP A 296 11.00 23.74 27.21
C ASP A 296 9.51 23.98 26.94
N ILE A 297 8.80 22.98 26.36
CA ILE A 297 7.37 23.07 26.11
C ILE A 297 6.61 22.82 27.41
N LEU A 298 5.73 23.76 27.77
CA LEU A 298 4.91 23.64 28.97
C LEU A 298 3.93 22.45 28.84
N VAL A 299 4.16 21.43 29.64
CA VAL A 299 3.31 20.25 29.78
C VAL A 299 3.04 20.01 31.27
N PRO A 300 2.00 19.23 31.61
CA PRO A 300 1.82 18.78 32.99
C PRO A 300 3.07 18.04 33.46
N ASN A 301 3.40 18.16 34.77
CA ASN A 301 4.53 17.44 35.35
C ASN A 301 4.47 15.95 34.95
N THR A 302 5.48 15.47 34.23
CA THR A 302 5.47 14.18 33.53
C THR A 302 6.60 13.29 34.04
N MET A 303 6.32 11.99 34.18
CA MET A 303 7.30 10.99 34.57
C MET A 303 7.20 9.78 33.66
N ILE A 304 8.33 9.31 33.16
CA ILE A 304 8.43 7.99 32.48
C ILE A 304 8.55 6.93 33.58
N VAL A 305 7.60 6.01 33.60
CA VAL A 305 7.44 4.99 34.63
C VAL A 305 7.85 3.63 34.10
N HIS A 306 8.64 2.91 34.87
CA HIS A 306 9.01 1.52 34.68
C HIS A 306 8.95 0.76 36.03
N ARG A 307 9.08 -0.57 36.03
CA ARG A 307 8.94 -1.40 37.25
C ARG A 307 9.81 -0.96 38.43
N GLY A 308 10.96 -0.34 38.17
CA GLY A 308 11.92 0.05 39.20
C GLY A 308 11.69 1.44 39.82
N ASN A 309 10.75 2.26 39.33
CA ASN A 309 10.51 3.62 39.82
C ASN A 309 9.03 3.93 40.12
N VAL A 310 8.18 2.92 40.18
CA VAL A 310 6.74 3.07 40.48
C VAL A 310 6.53 3.73 41.87
N ASP A 311 7.35 3.43 42.85
CA ASP A 311 7.24 3.93 44.22
C ASP A 311 7.49 5.44 44.31
N ASP A 312 8.26 6.01 43.38
CA ASP A 312 8.53 7.47 43.31
C ASP A 312 7.35 8.29 42.76
N LEU A 313 6.35 7.65 42.17
CA LEU A 313 5.34 8.29 41.39
C LEU A 313 4.50 9.28 42.19
N VAL A 314 4.04 8.87 43.37
CA VAL A 314 3.22 9.73 44.21
C VAL A 314 4.00 10.90 44.78
N SER A 315 5.28 10.67 45.16
CA SER A 315 6.16 11.74 45.67
C SER A 315 6.46 12.81 44.61
N ARG A 316 6.56 12.40 43.34
CA ARG A 316 6.89 13.32 42.23
C ARG A 316 5.68 14.03 41.63
N LEU A 317 4.57 13.32 41.43
CA LEU A 317 3.41 13.83 40.70
C LEU A 317 2.21 14.17 41.58
N GLY A 318 2.14 13.57 42.80
CA GLY A 318 0.96 13.64 43.66
C GLY A 318 -0.21 12.82 43.10
N LEU A 319 -1.33 12.88 43.82
CA LEU A 319 -2.63 12.32 43.39
C LEU A 319 -3.68 13.44 43.37
N PRO A 320 -4.63 13.42 42.42
CA PRO A 320 -4.75 12.45 41.35
C PRO A 320 -3.70 12.64 40.25
N CYS A 321 -3.36 11.57 39.53
CA CYS A 321 -2.51 11.62 38.35
C CYS A 321 -3.16 10.86 37.18
N VAL A 322 -2.57 10.99 35.99
CA VAL A 322 -3.06 10.35 34.76
C VAL A 322 -1.99 9.43 34.22
N LEU A 323 -2.34 8.16 34.05
CA LEU A 323 -1.48 7.16 33.42
C LEU A 323 -1.86 6.99 31.94
N LYS A 324 -0.85 6.83 31.08
CA LYS A 324 -1.04 6.71 29.63
C LYS A 324 -0.14 5.61 29.06
N GLN A 325 -0.71 4.73 28.25
CA GLN A 325 0.07 3.81 27.40
C GLN A 325 0.85 4.62 26.34
N PRO A 326 2.12 4.26 26.04
CA PRO A 326 2.95 4.99 25.08
C PRO A 326 2.31 5.16 23.70
N ASP A 327 1.85 4.07 23.10
CA ASP A 327 1.34 4.00 21.72
C ASP A 327 -0.19 3.86 21.72
N SER A 328 -0.92 4.80 22.33
CA SER A 328 -2.38 4.77 22.36
C SER A 328 -2.96 6.05 21.79
N SER A 329 -4.11 5.94 21.12
CA SER A 329 -4.87 7.02 20.52
C SER A 329 -6.33 7.04 21.01
N PHE A 330 -7.05 8.12 20.75
CA PHE A 330 -8.48 8.30 21.11
C PHE A 330 -8.80 8.01 22.59
N SER A 331 -7.88 8.39 23.50
CA SER A 331 -7.99 8.13 24.93
C SER A 331 -7.99 6.66 25.35
N ALA A 332 -7.83 5.72 24.40
CA ALA A 332 -7.61 4.33 24.72
C ALA A 332 -6.29 4.17 25.48
N GLY A 333 -6.29 3.46 26.59
CA GLY A 333 -5.08 3.30 27.44
C GLY A 333 -4.70 4.57 28.21
N VAL A 334 -5.64 5.46 28.50
CA VAL A 334 -5.49 6.61 29.39
C VAL A 334 -6.42 6.43 30.58
N CYS A 335 -5.91 6.51 31.80
CA CYS A 335 -6.72 6.45 33.01
C CYS A 335 -6.27 7.49 34.04
N LYS A 336 -7.24 8.07 34.73
CA LYS A 336 -7.02 8.92 35.91
C LYS A 336 -7.06 8.01 37.15
N VAL A 337 -6.09 8.15 38.03
CA VAL A 337 -6.00 7.44 39.31
C VAL A 337 -5.98 8.45 40.45
N ALA A 338 -6.79 8.20 41.45
CA ALA A 338 -6.97 9.13 42.60
C ALA A 338 -6.41 8.58 43.90
N THR A 339 -6.18 7.28 44.00
CA THR A 339 -5.67 6.62 45.21
C THR A 339 -4.43 5.78 44.90
N GLN A 340 -3.62 5.55 45.94
CA GLN A 340 -2.42 4.69 45.86
C GLN A 340 -2.76 3.27 45.41
N GLN A 341 -3.90 2.74 45.83
CA GLN A 341 -4.32 1.39 45.50
C GLN A 341 -4.70 1.29 43.99
N GLU A 342 -5.46 2.24 43.49
CA GLU A 342 -5.77 2.34 42.05
C GLU A 342 -4.51 2.47 41.20
N LEU A 343 -3.55 3.30 41.69
CA LEU A 343 -2.27 3.52 41.03
C LEU A 343 -1.52 2.20 40.86
N SER A 344 -1.33 1.44 41.92
CA SER A 344 -0.58 0.18 41.88
C SER A 344 -1.20 -0.82 40.90
N VAL A 345 -2.53 -0.98 40.96
CA VAL A 345 -3.25 -1.90 40.06
C VAL A 345 -3.14 -1.48 38.60
N GLN A 346 -3.34 -0.19 38.30
CA GLN A 346 -3.36 0.30 36.92
C GLN A 346 -1.95 0.34 36.30
N VAL A 347 -0.92 0.73 37.08
CA VAL A 347 0.47 0.73 36.60
C VAL A 347 0.92 -0.69 36.28
N GLU A 348 0.62 -1.66 37.15
CA GLU A 348 0.98 -3.04 36.92
C GLU A 348 0.33 -3.60 35.66
N ALA A 349 -0.99 -3.39 35.48
CA ALA A 349 -1.71 -3.81 34.29
C ALA A 349 -1.20 -3.15 32.99
N MET A 350 -0.71 -1.90 33.08
CA MET A 350 -0.11 -1.21 31.94
C MET A 350 1.31 -1.71 31.64
N LEU A 351 2.11 -2.03 32.68
CA LEU A 351 3.47 -2.56 32.54
C LEU A 351 3.50 -4.03 32.09
N GLU A 352 2.38 -4.72 32.09
CA GLU A 352 2.26 -6.03 31.42
C GLU A 352 2.25 -5.90 29.88
N LYS A 353 1.82 -4.74 29.37
CA LYS A 353 1.68 -4.48 27.91
C LYS A 353 2.85 -3.70 27.31
N SER A 354 3.58 -2.95 28.12
CA SER A 354 4.70 -2.12 27.71
C SER A 354 5.69 -1.99 28.85
N ASP A 355 6.97 -1.99 28.56
CA ASP A 355 8.03 -1.80 29.56
C ASP A 355 8.03 -0.39 30.17
N LEU A 356 7.40 0.57 29.50
CA LEU A 356 7.28 1.96 29.94
C LEU A 356 5.82 2.41 29.92
N VAL A 357 5.48 3.31 30.84
CA VAL A 357 4.20 4.01 30.94
C VAL A 357 4.47 5.49 31.17
N ILE A 358 3.65 6.37 30.66
CA ILE A 358 3.70 7.80 30.98
C ILE A 358 2.74 8.08 32.14
N ALA A 359 3.24 8.75 33.15
CA ALA A 359 2.42 9.32 34.22
C ALA A 359 2.52 10.85 34.20
N GLN A 360 1.39 11.51 34.34
CA GLN A 360 1.30 12.99 34.40
C GLN A 360 0.47 13.46 35.59
N GLY A 361 0.90 14.56 36.21
CA GLY A 361 0.08 15.25 37.18
C GLY A 361 -1.27 15.66 36.58
N PHE A 362 -2.36 15.48 37.33
CA PHE A 362 -3.68 15.86 36.85
C PHE A 362 -3.84 17.39 36.88
N VAL A 363 -4.16 17.96 35.74
CA VAL A 363 -4.50 19.38 35.61
C VAL A 363 -6.02 19.47 35.45
N PRO A 364 -6.73 20.06 36.42
CA PRO A 364 -8.16 20.31 36.28
C PRO A 364 -8.40 21.30 35.13
N THR A 365 -9.35 20.99 34.27
CA THR A 365 -9.89 21.94 33.29
C THR A 365 -11.10 22.64 33.92
N GLU A 366 -11.12 23.95 33.86
CA GLU A 366 -12.30 24.76 34.24
C GLU A 366 -13.45 24.55 33.23
#